data_c9e0766b04466504c2a0700c01233daf
#
_entry.id   c9e0766b04466504c2a0700c01233daf
#
_cell.length_a   1.000
_cell.length_b   1.000
_cell.length_c   1.000
_cell.angle_alpha   90.00
_cell.angle_beta   90.00
_cell.angle_gamma   90.00
#
_symmetry.space_group_name_H-M   'P 1'
#
loop_
_entity.id
_entity.type
_entity.pdbx_description
1 polymer ?
#
loop_
_entity_poly.entity_id
_entity_poly.type
_entity_poly.pdbx_seq_one_letter_code
_entity_poly.pdbx_strand_id
1 'polypeptide(L)'
;MKTRYTIASALLAGVGIGAVAVQSLHAQTNRPVYLVTEIDVTDPGAYATEYAPKVQASVKAAGGRIIALGGTGGAGAKFVTQVEGQPPKRVVIPVWDSLQKMQAWRSSDDNREARKIGDQYAKFRSYAVDGL
;
A
#
# COMPACT_ATOMS: atom_id res chain seq x y z
N MET A 1 -13.86 48.82 -28.92
CA MET A 1 -13.19 47.67 -29.59
C MET A 1 -12.03 47.09 -28.79
N LYS A 2 -11.41 47.80 -27.87
CA LYS A 2 -10.25 47.31 -27.10
C LYS A 2 -10.59 46.33 -25.96
N THR A 3 -11.83 46.29 -25.48
CA THR A 3 -12.24 45.47 -24.33
C THR A 3 -12.51 43.97 -24.66
N ARG A 4 -12.74 43.65 -25.93
CA ARG A 4 -13.04 42.27 -26.34
C ARG A 4 -11.81 41.36 -26.46
N TYR A 5 -10.62 41.94 -26.70
CA TYR A 5 -9.38 41.17 -26.84
C TYR A 5 -8.77 40.77 -25.48
N THR A 6 -9.04 41.55 -24.45
CA THR A 6 -8.50 41.30 -23.08
C THR A 6 -9.16 40.10 -22.41
N ILE A 7 -10.45 39.84 -22.72
CA ILE A 7 -11.21 38.69 -22.15
C ILE A 7 -10.76 37.37 -22.79
N ALA A 8 -10.47 37.37 -24.07
CA ALA A 8 -10.01 36.18 -24.78
C ALA A 8 -8.61 35.71 -24.33
N SER A 9 -7.72 36.66 -24.04
CA SER A 9 -6.36 36.36 -23.55
C SER A 9 -6.35 35.79 -22.13
N ALA A 10 -7.25 36.25 -21.26
CA ALA A 10 -7.37 35.73 -19.91
C ALA A 10 -7.92 34.27 -19.85
N LEU A 11 -8.83 33.94 -20.75
CA LEU A 11 -9.40 32.59 -20.85
C LEU A 11 -8.37 31.55 -21.36
N LEU A 12 -7.50 31.93 -22.28
CA LEU A 12 -6.44 31.06 -22.79
C LEU A 12 -5.35 30.79 -21.74
N ALA A 13 -5.00 31.78 -20.93
CA ALA A 13 -4.04 31.61 -19.84
C ALA A 13 -4.58 30.68 -18.72
N GLY A 14 -5.89 30.75 -18.41
CA GLY A 14 -6.52 29.91 -17.40
C GLY A 14 -6.57 28.42 -17.77
N VAL A 15 -6.82 28.10 -19.04
CA VAL A 15 -6.85 26.72 -19.54
C VAL A 15 -5.46 26.07 -19.54
N GLY A 16 -4.42 26.82 -19.85
CA GLY A 16 -3.04 26.31 -19.86
C GLY A 16 -2.55 25.91 -18.47
N ILE A 17 -2.82 26.73 -17.44
CA ILE A 17 -2.40 26.44 -16.06
C ILE A 17 -3.18 25.25 -15.49
N GLY A 18 -4.46 25.12 -15.79
CA GLY A 18 -5.28 23.99 -15.37
C GLY A 18 -4.81 22.66 -15.93
N ALA A 19 -4.41 22.61 -17.21
CA ALA A 19 -3.95 21.38 -17.86
C ALA A 19 -2.62 20.88 -17.28
N VAL A 20 -1.69 21.75 -16.94
CA VAL A 20 -0.40 21.38 -16.33
C VAL A 20 -0.60 20.86 -14.90
N ALA A 21 -1.48 21.47 -14.12
CA ALA A 21 -1.78 21.02 -12.77
C ALA A 21 -2.43 19.62 -12.75
N VAL A 22 -3.33 19.34 -13.68
CA VAL A 22 -3.99 18.03 -13.82
C VAL A 22 -2.98 16.95 -14.23
N GLN A 23 -2.05 17.23 -15.13
CA GLN A 23 -1.02 16.29 -15.52
C GLN A 23 -0.06 15.96 -14.38
N SER A 24 0.30 16.94 -13.56
CA SER A 24 1.15 16.73 -12.39
C SER A 24 0.47 15.83 -11.33
N LEU A 25 -0.82 15.99 -11.13
CA LEU A 25 -1.60 15.14 -10.24
C LEU A 25 -1.69 13.69 -10.76
N HIS A 26 -1.86 13.50 -12.06
CA HIS A 26 -1.89 12.17 -12.68
C HIS A 26 -0.53 11.47 -12.62
N ALA A 27 0.57 12.19 -12.76
CA ALA A 27 1.92 11.65 -12.66
C ALA A 27 2.26 11.19 -11.22
N GLN A 28 1.71 11.83 -10.20
CA GLN A 28 1.89 11.43 -8.80
C GLN A 28 1.06 10.19 -8.40
N THR A 29 -0.05 9.92 -9.09
CA THR A 29 -0.97 8.81 -8.77
C THR A 29 -0.54 7.46 -9.35
N ASN A 30 0.43 7.42 -10.26
CA ASN A 30 0.80 6.21 -11.00
C ASN A 30 2.10 5.54 -10.54
N ARG A 31 2.66 5.93 -9.41
CA ARG A 31 3.83 5.25 -8.86
C ARG A 31 3.38 4.06 -8.00
N PRO A 32 3.96 2.89 -8.19
CA PRO A 32 3.68 1.75 -7.33
C PRO A 32 4.11 2.07 -5.90
N VAL A 33 3.36 1.54 -4.94
CA VAL A 33 3.65 1.70 -3.52
C VAL A 33 3.85 0.34 -2.89
N TYR A 34 4.97 0.17 -2.24
CA TYR A 34 5.34 -1.03 -1.48
C TYR A 34 5.03 -0.81 -0.01
N LEU A 35 4.22 -1.67 0.58
CA LEU A 35 3.97 -1.64 2.01
C LEU A 35 4.84 -2.69 2.69
N VAL A 36 5.89 -2.27 3.36
CA VAL A 36 6.73 -3.18 4.14
C VAL A 36 6.08 -3.38 5.50
N THR A 37 5.71 -4.61 5.81
CA THR A 37 5.12 -4.97 7.10
C THR A 37 6.00 -5.98 7.81
N GLU A 38 6.58 -5.57 8.92
CA GLU A 38 7.31 -6.41 9.85
C GLU A 38 6.35 -6.93 10.93
N ILE A 39 6.43 -8.20 11.23
CA ILE A 39 5.45 -8.86 12.08
C ILE A 39 6.15 -9.69 13.14
N ASP A 40 5.82 -9.44 14.40
CA ASP A 40 6.21 -10.27 15.53
C ASP A 40 5.03 -11.17 15.92
N VAL A 41 5.05 -12.40 15.44
CA VAL A 41 3.97 -13.37 15.64
C VAL A 41 4.11 -14.01 17.02
N THR A 42 3.05 -13.93 17.83
CA THR A 42 2.98 -14.53 19.17
C THR A 42 2.29 -15.88 19.18
N ASP A 43 1.33 -16.10 18.29
CA ASP A 43 0.67 -17.39 18.05
C ASP A 43 0.73 -17.75 16.57
N PRO A 44 1.73 -18.52 16.14
CA PRO A 44 1.90 -18.87 14.72
C PRO A 44 0.76 -19.70 14.13
N GLY A 45 0.14 -20.57 14.93
CA GLY A 45 -0.97 -21.42 14.49
C GLY A 45 -2.22 -20.61 14.18
N ALA A 46 -2.68 -19.81 15.12
CA ALA A 46 -3.84 -18.95 14.95
C ALA A 46 -3.59 -17.86 13.90
N TYR A 47 -2.39 -17.27 13.86
CA TYR A 47 -2.00 -16.33 12.82
C TYR A 47 -2.16 -16.93 11.42
N ALA A 48 -1.67 -18.15 11.20
CA ALA A 48 -1.69 -18.80 9.90
C ALA A 48 -3.11 -19.21 9.46
N THR A 49 -3.97 -19.60 10.38
CA THR A 49 -5.30 -20.13 10.08
C THR A 49 -6.41 -19.08 10.11
N GLU A 50 -6.31 -18.10 10.99
CA GLU A 50 -7.39 -17.14 11.21
C GLU A 50 -7.15 -15.77 10.57
N TYR A 51 -5.89 -15.28 10.61
CA TYR A 51 -5.55 -13.96 10.10
C TYR A 51 -5.03 -13.97 8.66
N ALA A 52 -3.99 -14.75 8.38
CA ALA A 52 -3.27 -14.68 7.11
C ALA A 52 -4.17 -14.85 5.86
N PRO A 53 -5.12 -15.80 5.82
CA PRO A 53 -6.00 -15.95 4.67
C PRO A 53 -6.91 -14.73 4.45
N LYS A 54 -7.39 -14.10 5.52
CA LYS A 54 -8.29 -12.93 5.46
C LYS A 54 -7.57 -11.70 4.93
N VAL A 55 -6.37 -11.41 5.45
CA VAL A 55 -5.60 -10.25 4.99
C VAL A 55 -5.12 -10.43 3.55
N GLN A 56 -4.73 -11.64 3.15
CA GLN A 56 -4.36 -11.93 1.76
C GLN A 56 -5.54 -11.72 0.80
N ALA A 57 -6.71 -12.19 1.17
CA ALA A 57 -7.93 -11.97 0.39
C ALA A 57 -8.29 -10.50 0.27
N SER A 58 -8.18 -9.71 1.35
CA SER A 58 -8.46 -8.28 1.35
C SER A 58 -7.47 -7.49 0.48
N VAL A 59 -6.19 -7.84 0.51
CA VAL A 59 -5.16 -7.24 -0.35
C VAL A 59 -5.49 -7.48 -1.82
N LYS A 60 -5.80 -8.71 -2.19
CA LYS A 60 -6.16 -9.09 -3.56
C LYS A 60 -7.44 -8.39 -4.03
N ALA A 61 -8.47 -8.35 -3.19
CA ALA A 61 -9.74 -7.69 -3.52
C ALA A 61 -9.57 -6.18 -3.78
N ALA A 62 -8.60 -5.54 -3.11
CA ALA A 62 -8.28 -4.13 -3.29
C ALA A 62 -7.24 -3.86 -4.40
N GLY A 63 -6.95 -4.84 -5.25
CA GLY A 63 -6.01 -4.71 -6.36
C GLY A 63 -4.53 -4.72 -5.97
N GLY A 64 -4.22 -5.12 -4.74
CA GLY A 64 -2.85 -5.33 -4.28
C GLY A 64 -2.32 -6.72 -4.63
N ARG A 65 -1.00 -6.86 -4.60
CA ARG A 65 -0.30 -8.14 -4.82
C ARG A 65 0.78 -8.30 -3.76
N ILE A 66 0.85 -9.46 -3.13
CA ILE A 66 1.96 -9.78 -2.24
C ILE A 66 3.14 -10.23 -3.10
N ILE A 67 4.24 -9.48 -3.08
CA ILE A 67 5.42 -9.72 -3.91
C ILE A 67 6.59 -10.33 -3.14
N ALA A 68 6.60 -10.20 -1.82
CA ALA A 68 7.57 -10.85 -0.97
C ALA A 68 6.92 -11.27 0.35
N LEU A 69 7.30 -12.44 0.81
CA LEU A 69 6.84 -13.03 2.06
C LEU A 69 8.00 -13.83 2.66
N GLY A 70 8.41 -13.49 3.86
CA GLY A 70 9.44 -14.22 4.57
C GLY A 70 9.16 -14.30 6.06
N GLY A 71 9.66 -15.35 6.71
CA GLY A 71 9.59 -15.49 8.14
C GLY A 71 9.39 -16.90 8.64
N THR A 72 9.48 -17.04 9.96
CA THR A 72 9.35 -18.31 10.67
C THR A 72 7.89 -18.70 10.84
N GLY A 73 7.58 -19.96 10.62
CA GLY A 73 6.34 -20.63 11.03
C GLY A 73 5.31 -20.82 9.92
N GLY A 74 4.97 -22.07 9.67
CA GLY A 74 3.90 -22.53 8.78
C GLY A 74 4.40 -23.26 7.53
N ALA A 75 3.54 -24.09 6.96
CA ALA A 75 3.81 -24.77 5.69
C ALA A 75 4.00 -23.73 4.57
N GLY A 76 5.09 -23.82 3.83
CA GLY A 76 5.44 -22.89 2.77
C GLY A 76 6.15 -21.61 3.23
N ALA A 77 6.63 -21.56 4.48
CA ALA A 77 7.43 -20.43 4.97
C ALA A 77 8.67 -20.20 4.11
N LYS A 78 8.86 -18.96 3.66
CA LYS A 78 10.07 -18.49 3.03
C LYS A 78 11.00 -17.95 4.10
N PHE A 79 12.29 -17.98 3.84
CA PHE A 79 13.27 -17.49 4.83
C PHE A 79 13.43 -15.97 4.74
N VAL A 80 13.65 -15.34 5.91
CA VAL A 80 14.27 -14.03 6.00
C VAL A 80 15.75 -14.27 6.24
N THR A 81 16.59 -13.89 5.26
CA THR A 81 18.05 -14.05 5.37
C THR A 81 18.63 -12.81 6.03
N GLN A 82 19.33 -12.99 7.14
CA GLN A 82 20.05 -11.91 7.78
C GLN A 82 21.21 -11.47 6.90
N VAL A 83 21.29 -10.18 6.63
CA VAL A 83 22.40 -9.55 5.91
C VAL A 83 23.17 -8.66 6.88
N GLU A 84 22.48 -7.80 7.59
CA GLU A 84 23.02 -6.88 8.58
C GLU A 84 21.96 -6.59 9.66
N GLY A 85 22.39 -6.52 10.91
CA GLY A 85 21.49 -6.26 12.04
C GLY A 85 20.53 -7.41 12.34
N GLN A 86 19.59 -7.17 13.24
CA GLN A 86 18.58 -8.17 13.65
C GLN A 86 17.43 -8.18 12.65
N PRO A 87 17.17 -9.28 11.92
CA PRO A 87 16.03 -9.36 11.01
C PRO A 87 14.72 -9.48 11.79
N PRO A 88 13.59 -9.01 11.23
CA PRO A 88 12.28 -9.28 11.80
C PRO A 88 11.94 -10.76 11.72
N LYS A 89 11.06 -11.24 12.61
CA LYS A 89 10.61 -12.63 12.59
C LYS A 89 9.82 -12.97 11.32
N ARG A 90 9.07 -12.01 10.81
CA ARG A 90 8.29 -12.15 9.58
C ARG A 90 8.19 -10.81 8.85
N VAL A 91 8.23 -10.88 7.52
CA VAL A 91 8.03 -9.72 6.63
C VAL A 91 7.02 -10.09 5.55
N VAL A 92 6.12 -9.16 5.27
CA VAL A 92 5.19 -9.24 4.13
C VAL A 92 5.27 -7.93 3.37
N ILE A 93 5.41 -8.01 2.06
CA ILE A 93 5.49 -6.83 1.19
C ILE A 93 4.44 -6.93 0.10
N PRO A 94 3.25 -6.39 0.31
CA PRO A 94 2.29 -6.15 -0.76
C PRO A 94 2.63 -4.87 -1.53
N VAL A 95 2.19 -4.81 -2.78
CA VAL A 95 2.34 -3.66 -3.66
C VAL A 95 0.99 -3.29 -4.27
N TRP A 96 0.74 -1.98 -4.43
CA TRP A 96 -0.39 -1.39 -5.15
C TRP A 96 0.13 -0.45 -6.24
N ASP A 97 -0.68 -0.21 -7.26
CA ASP A 97 -0.33 0.69 -8.37
C ASP A 97 -0.23 2.16 -7.93
N SER A 98 -0.77 2.53 -6.77
CA SER A 98 -0.72 3.89 -6.23
C SER A 98 -0.90 3.92 -4.71
N LEU A 99 -0.41 5.00 -4.09
CA LEU A 99 -0.62 5.29 -2.67
C LEU A 99 -2.12 5.36 -2.33
N GLN A 100 -2.93 5.94 -3.20
CA GLN A 100 -4.37 6.05 -3.01
C GLN A 100 -5.05 4.68 -2.88
N LYS A 101 -4.70 3.73 -3.74
CA LYS A 101 -5.24 2.35 -3.67
C LYS A 101 -4.82 1.65 -2.38
N MET A 102 -3.57 1.79 -1.96
CA MET A 102 -3.08 1.23 -0.70
C MET A 102 -3.82 1.83 0.50
N GLN A 103 -4.02 3.15 0.52
CA GLN A 103 -4.74 3.84 1.59
C GLN A 103 -6.23 3.42 1.63
N ALA A 104 -6.87 3.25 0.46
CA ALA A 104 -8.23 2.75 0.37
C ALA A 104 -8.35 1.34 0.96
N TRP A 105 -7.41 0.43 0.64
CA TRP A 105 -7.34 -0.88 1.27
C TRP A 105 -7.16 -0.76 2.79
N ARG A 106 -6.23 0.09 3.23
CA ARG A 106 -5.93 0.28 4.66
C ARG A 106 -7.16 0.69 5.46
N SER A 107 -8.04 1.50 4.86
CA SER A 107 -9.27 2.01 5.46
C SER A 107 -10.49 1.11 5.23
N SER A 108 -10.37 0.05 4.43
CA SER A 108 -11.48 -0.84 4.10
C SER A 108 -11.97 -1.63 5.31
N ASP A 109 -13.24 -2.02 5.29
CA ASP A 109 -13.84 -2.86 6.33
C ASP A 109 -13.15 -4.22 6.40
N ASP A 110 -12.86 -4.82 5.25
CA ASP A 110 -12.19 -6.12 5.17
C ASP A 110 -10.81 -6.11 5.86
N ASN A 111 -10.02 -5.05 5.63
CA ASN A 111 -8.74 -4.92 6.32
C ASN A 111 -8.91 -4.65 7.81
N ARG A 112 -9.89 -3.82 8.21
CA ARG A 112 -10.16 -3.55 9.63
C ARG A 112 -10.58 -4.81 10.38
N GLU A 113 -11.46 -5.62 9.80
CA GLU A 113 -11.90 -6.89 10.40
C GLU A 113 -10.76 -7.89 10.48
N ALA A 114 -9.97 -8.04 9.41
CA ALA A 114 -8.78 -8.88 9.45
C ALA A 114 -7.80 -8.41 10.52
N ARG A 115 -7.57 -7.10 10.64
CA ARG A 115 -6.64 -6.54 11.62
C ARG A 115 -7.05 -6.78 13.07
N LYS A 116 -8.34 -6.72 13.40
CA LYS A 116 -8.84 -7.08 14.74
C LYS A 116 -8.47 -8.51 15.14
N ILE A 117 -8.49 -9.41 14.17
CA ILE A 117 -8.05 -10.80 14.39
C ILE A 117 -6.53 -10.85 14.53
N GLY A 118 -5.80 -10.21 13.63
CA GLY A 118 -4.34 -10.21 13.63
C GLY A 118 -3.72 -9.63 14.89
N ASP A 119 -4.30 -8.58 15.46
CA ASP A 119 -3.81 -7.94 16.69
C ASP A 119 -3.87 -8.84 17.92
N GLN A 120 -4.66 -9.94 17.89
CA GLN A 120 -4.68 -10.95 18.94
C GLN A 120 -3.46 -11.87 18.90
N TYR A 121 -2.85 -12.05 17.72
CA TYR A 121 -1.82 -13.08 17.48
C TYR A 121 -0.47 -12.52 17.05
N ALA A 122 -0.38 -11.21 16.80
CA ALA A 122 0.85 -10.59 16.34
C ALA A 122 0.91 -9.08 16.63
N LYS A 123 2.14 -8.57 16.63
CA LYS A 123 2.42 -7.13 16.63
C LYS A 123 2.96 -6.74 15.27
N PHE A 124 2.53 -5.60 14.76
CA PHE A 124 2.83 -5.15 13.41
C PHE A 124 3.55 -3.81 13.40
N ARG A 125 4.54 -3.69 12.54
CA ARG A 125 5.16 -2.42 12.16
C ARG A 125 5.10 -2.29 10.63
N SER A 126 4.47 -1.24 10.13
CA SER A 126 4.27 -1.06 8.69
C SER A 126 4.66 0.34 8.25
N TYR A 127 5.28 0.43 7.08
CA TYR A 127 5.61 1.68 6.42
C TYR A 127 5.53 1.51 4.90
N ALA A 128 5.14 2.57 4.20
CA ALA A 128 5.03 2.57 2.76
C ALA A 128 6.27 3.22 2.13
N VAL A 129 6.69 2.67 0.99
CA VAL A 129 7.80 3.17 0.19
C VAL A 129 7.33 3.33 -1.25
N ASP A 130 7.53 4.51 -1.81
CA ASP A 130 7.22 4.76 -3.22
C ASP A 130 8.20 3.99 -4.12
N GLY A 131 7.66 3.38 -5.16
CA GLY A 131 8.46 2.79 -6.22
C GLY A 131 9.07 3.85 -7.14
N LEU A 132 10.09 3.46 -7.86
CA LEU A 132 10.79 4.30 -8.84
C LEU A 132 10.01 4.42 -10.15
#